data_1fd8dfb2d7d78b34dc27e2a523ba741e
#
_entry.id   1fd8dfb2d7d78b34dc27e2a523ba741e
#
_cell.length_a   1.000
_cell.length_b   1.000
_cell.length_c   1.000
_cell.angle_alpha   90.00
_cell.angle_beta   90.00
_cell.angle_gamma   90.00
#
_symmetry.space_group_name_H-M   'P 1'
#
loop_
_entity.id
_entity.type
_entity.pdbx_description
1 polymer ?
#
loop_
_entity_poly.entity_id
_entity_poly.type
_entity_poly.pdbx_seq_one_letter_code
_entity_poly.pdbx_strand_id
1 'polypeptide(L)' 'MKWHPVYKTENPQRAEIVKSILLEKGLSPVIINKKDSAYLFGLLEIKVNADEVMRAIRIIEEVQFE' A
#
# COMPACT_ATOMS: atom_id res chain seq x y z
N MET A 1 -1.30 14.01 -11.83
CA MET A 1 -0.60 12.86 -11.26
C MET A 1 -1.55 11.72 -11.04
N LYS A 2 -1.14 10.53 -11.43
CA LYS A 2 -1.97 9.35 -11.24
C LYS A 2 -1.44 8.51 -10.10
N TRP A 3 -2.34 8.07 -9.25
CA TRP A 3 -2.04 7.17 -8.16
C TRP A 3 -2.32 5.74 -8.59
N HIS A 4 -1.36 4.85 -8.36
CA HIS A 4 -1.46 3.46 -8.77
C HIS A 4 -1.40 2.55 -7.55
N PRO A 5 -2.31 1.57 -7.45
CA PRO A 5 -2.27 0.64 -6.33
C PRO A 5 -1.09 -0.32 -6.46
N VAL A 6 -0.36 -0.52 -5.38
CA VAL A 6 0.78 -1.45 -5.34
C VAL A 6 0.61 -2.52 -4.29
N TYR A 7 -0.35 -2.36 -3.37
CA TYR A 7 -0.60 -3.33 -2.32
C TYR A 7 -2.03 -3.21 -1.82
N LYS A 8 -2.65 -4.34 -1.55
CA LYS A 8 -4.01 -4.39 -1.01
C LYS A 8 -4.04 -5.37 0.15
N THR A 9 -4.73 -4.99 1.22
CA THR A 9 -4.86 -5.86 2.38
C THR A 9 -6.09 -5.45 3.19
N GLU A 10 -6.68 -6.42 3.87
CA GLU A 10 -7.73 -6.17 4.84
C GLU A 10 -7.17 -5.92 6.23
N ASN A 11 -5.86 -6.16 6.41
CA ASN A 11 -5.21 -6.03 7.70
C ASN A 11 -4.59 -4.65 7.85
N PRO A 12 -5.13 -3.79 8.76
CA PRO A 12 -4.61 -2.43 8.92
C PRO A 12 -3.16 -2.39 9.37
N GLN A 13 -2.72 -3.36 10.16
CA GLN A 13 -1.33 -3.40 10.63
C GLN A 13 -0.38 -3.62 9.47
N ARG A 14 -0.74 -4.53 8.55
CA ARG A 14 0.09 -4.77 7.37
C ARG A 14 0.16 -3.54 6.48
N ALA A 15 -0.97 -2.86 6.31
CA ALA A 15 -1.00 -1.63 5.51
C ALA A 15 -0.05 -0.58 6.09
N GLU A 16 -0.08 -0.40 7.41
CA GLU A 16 0.80 0.56 8.07
C GLU A 16 2.27 0.16 7.96
N ILE A 17 2.58 -1.12 8.09
CA ILE A 17 3.95 -1.60 7.96
C ILE A 17 4.48 -1.33 6.55
N VAL A 18 3.70 -1.67 5.53
CA VAL A 18 4.12 -1.45 4.15
C VAL A 18 4.30 0.04 3.88
N LYS A 19 3.36 0.86 4.33
CA LYS A 19 3.46 2.30 4.17
C LYS A 19 4.73 2.84 4.81
N SER A 20 5.02 2.41 6.04
CA SER A 20 6.21 2.87 6.76
C SER A 20 7.49 2.51 6.01
N ILE A 21 7.55 1.29 5.49
CA ILE A 21 8.73 0.84 4.74
C ILE A 21 8.91 1.68 3.48
N LEU A 22 7.83 1.94 2.76
CA LEU A 22 7.91 2.76 1.55
C LEU A 22 8.35 4.19 1.86
N LEU A 23 7.85 4.75 2.96
CA LEU A 23 8.28 6.09 3.40
C LEU A 23 9.77 6.12 3.71
N GLU A 24 10.28 5.08 4.40
CA GLU A 24 11.70 4.99 4.72
C GLU A 24 12.57 4.94 3.47
N LYS A 25 12.05 4.38 2.40
CA LYS A 25 12.78 4.28 1.13
C LYS A 25 12.63 5.51 0.26
N GLY A 26 11.97 6.55 0.77
CA GLY A 26 11.85 7.82 0.06
C GLY A 26 10.67 7.91 -0.89
N LEU A 27 9.75 6.96 -0.83
CA LEU A 27 8.54 7.02 -1.64
C LEU A 27 7.44 7.80 -0.92
N SER A 28 6.37 8.10 -1.64
CA SER A 28 5.25 8.87 -1.10
C SER A 28 3.94 8.07 -1.18
N PRO A 29 3.81 7.03 -0.36
CA PRO A 29 2.61 6.19 -0.39
C PRO A 29 1.43 6.87 0.26
N VAL A 30 0.23 6.53 -0.22
CA VAL A 30 -1.02 6.90 0.46
C VAL A 30 -1.83 5.64 0.69
N ILE A 31 -2.55 5.60 1.81
CA ILE A 31 -3.46 4.50 2.12
C ILE A 31 -4.88 4.97 1.82
N ILE A 32 -5.59 4.20 1.02
CA ILE A 32 -6.99 4.45 0.71
C ILE A 32 -7.81 3.32 1.33
N ASN A 33 -8.80 3.69 2.12
CA ASN A 33 -9.72 2.71 2.68
C ASN A 33 -10.93 2.61 1.76
N LYS A 34 -11.05 1.50 1.07
CA LYS A 34 -12.20 1.25 0.20
C LYS A 34 -13.28 0.52 0.98
N LYS A 35 -14.08 1.28 1.68
CA LYS A 35 -15.26 0.75 2.35
C LYS A 35 -16.37 0.66 1.34
N ASP A 36 -16.61 -0.53 0.86
CA ASP A 36 -17.78 -0.81 0.05
C ASP A 36 -18.80 -1.49 0.96
N SER A 37 -20.06 -1.21 0.73
CA SER A 37 -21.14 -1.83 1.49
C SER A 37 -21.14 -3.36 1.41
N ALA A 38 -20.50 -3.91 0.39
CA ALA A 38 -20.34 -5.36 0.23
C ALA A 38 -19.24 -5.95 1.09
N TYR A 39 -18.35 -5.13 1.64
CA TYR A 39 -17.22 -5.58 2.45
C TYR A 39 -17.35 -5.07 3.87
N LEU A 40 -17.64 -5.98 4.79
CA LEU A 40 -17.80 -5.66 6.20
C LEU A 40 -16.49 -5.19 6.84
N PHE A 41 -15.35 -5.55 6.27
CA PHE A 41 -14.06 -5.31 6.88
C PHE A 41 -13.23 -4.22 6.21
N GLY A 42 -13.67 -3.72 5.07
CA GLY A 42 -12.93 -2.72 4.35
C GLY A 42 -11.65 -3.25 3.73
N LEU A 43 -11.34 -2.77 2.54
CA LEU A 43 -10.10 -3.11 1.84
C LEU A 43 -9.22 -1.88 1.86
N LEU A 44 -7.97 -2.05 2.32
CA LEU A 44 -6.99 -0.98 2.32
C LEU A 44 -6.10 -1.13 1.11
N GLU A 45 -5.95 -0.05 0.37
CA GLU A 45 -5.07 0.01 -0.79
C GLU A 45 -3.95 0.99 -0.54
N ILE A 46 -2.72 0.57 -0.82
CA ILE A 46 -1.59 1.49 -0.81
C ILE A 46 -1.30 1.89 -2.25
N LYS A 47 -1.30 3.18 -2.50
CA LYS A 47 -1.05 3.73 -3.83
C LYS A 47 0.18 4.62 -3.82
N VAL A 48 0.88 4.64 -4.94
CA VAL A 48 2.04 5.50 -5.15
C VAL A 48 1.91 6.18 -6.50
N ASN A 49 2.74 7.19 -6.73
CA ASN A 49 2.80 7.85 -8.03
C ASN A 49 3.33 6.89 -9.09
N ALA A 50 3.00 7.16 -10.35
CA ALA A 50 3.37 6.29 -11.47
C ALA A 50 4.87 6.02 -11.53
N ASP A 51 5.69 7.03 -11.26
CA ASP A 51 7.15 6.90 -11.32
C ASP A 51 7.73 6.12 -10.15
N GLU A 52 6.92 5.81 -9.15
CA GLU A 52 7.36 5.05 -7.98
C GLU A 52 6.89 3.60 -7.99
N VAL A 53 6.06 3.21 -8.94
CA VAL A 53 5.41 1.89 -8.95
C VAL A 53 6.43 0.75 -8.94
N MET A 54 7.42 0.79 -9.83
CA MET A 54 8.39 -0.29 -9.93
C MET A 54 9.22 -0.44 -8.66
N ARG A 55 9.63 0.69 -8.09
CA ARG A 55 10.38 0.67 -6.84
C ARG A 55 9.54 0.13 -5.69
N ALA A 56 8.29 0.58 -5.61
CA ALA A 56 7.38 0.12 -4.57
C ALA A 56 7.15 -1.39 -4.65
N ILE A 57 6.91 -1.91 -5.84
CA ILE A 57 6.69 -3.34 -6.01
C ILE A 57 7.91 -4.14 -5.55
N ARG A 58 9.12 -3.71 -5.92
CA ARG A 58 10.35 -4.37 -5.50
C ARG A 58 10.50 -4.37 -3.98
N ILE A 59 10.23 -3.24 -3.36
CA ILE A 59 10.34 -3.12 -1.91
C ILE A 59 9.34 -4.05 -1.23
N ILE A 60 8.10 -4.06 -1.72
CA ILE A 60 7.05 -4.88 -1.13
C ILE A 60 7.36 -6.37 -1.27
N GLU A 61 7.93 -6.79 -2.40
CA GLU A 61 8.31 -8.18 -2.60
C GLU A 61 9.30 -8.68 -1.55
N GLU A 62 10.10 -7.79 -0.99
CA GLU A 62 11.09 -8.13 0.03
C GLU A 62 10.53 -8.08 1.45
N VAL A 63 9.31 -7.59 1.63
CA VAL A 63 8.71 -7.49 2.96
C VAL A 63 8.26 -8.89 3.40
N GLN A 64 8.63 -9.25 4.62
CA GLN A 64 8.21 -10.51 5.22
C GLN A 64 7.28 -10.22 6.38
N PHE A 65 6.11 -10.81 6.34
CA PHE A 65 5.16 -10.75 7.44
C PHE A 65 5.17 -12.08 8.18
N GLU A 66 5.26 -11.98 9.49
CA GLU A 66 5.19 -13.17 10.34
C GLU A 66 3.91 -13.22 11.13
#